data_dfad58c5bd2176234aafe99eaeb80c5f
#
_entry.id   dfad58c5bd2176234aafe99eaeb80c5f
#
_cell.length_a   1.000
_cell.length_b   1.000
_cell.length_c   1.000
_cell.angle_alpha   90.00
_cell.angle_beta   90.00
_cell.angle_gamma   90.00
#
_symmetry.space_group_name_H-M   'P 1'
#
loop_
_entity.id
_entity.type
_entity.pdbx_description
1 polymer ?
#
loop_
_entity_poly.entity_id
_entity_poly.type
_entity_poly.pdbx_seq_one_letter_code
_entity_poly.pdbx_strand_id
1 'polypeptide(L)'
;MRIGIYGGSFNPVHNGHIHLARTAMKDLGIDRLFLMPSKISPHRSGDEYVSEEDRLEMLRLAVADEKNMEVSDFELKNDRVSYTVYTVEHFRSLYPEDELCLLVGSDMLLCFDTWYRFEDILSQVTLCVVSRNKGDMEQLREKASYLSQYGCIRISEAPPIEISSTEIRKNIEKNIDCTCYLHKNVVQYIRSKGLYSGRGEEKMHYDPEEKKKFLKAKLSAKRYQHSLNVADECRKLAVKYGEDPEKAYFAGLLHDICKELPEEEQRALVEASGFAVCREELETKSLLHGIAGAYFVKKEFGVGDIDIINAIRFHTVGRAGMSRLEEIVYLGDLVSAERDYKDVDKMRKLVYTDLDEAMLYAIEFSMKAVMKKGGVIPICTAEAYNFYTRLLKDSKGSREQKRALK
;
A
#
# COMPACT_ATOMS: atom_id res chain seq x y z
N MET A 1 10.36 -30.84 -11.86
CA MET A 1 10.22 -29.69 -10.93
C MET A 1 8.91 -29.80 -10.18
N ARG A 2 8.73 -29.01 -9.13
CA ARG A 2 7.42 -28.83 -8.46
C ARG A 2 6.82 -27.50 -8.89
N ILE A 3 5.68 -27.58 -9.57
CA ILE A 3 4.97 -26.43 -10.13
C ILE A 3 3.76 -26.15 -9.24
N GLY A 4 3.78 -25.00 -8.57
CA GLY A 4 2.70 -24.55 -7.70
C GLY A 4 1.63 -23.78 -8.48
N ILE A 5 0.37 -23.99 -8.10
CA ILE A 5 -0.81 -23.27 -8.60
C ILE A 5 -1.50 -22.65 -7.39
N TYR A 6 -1.63 -21.35 -7.37
CA TYR A 6 -2.30 -20.61 -6.29
C TYR A 6 -3.44 -19.75 -6.86
N GLY A 7 -4.63 -20.31 -6.86
CA GLY A 7 -5.86 -19.64 -7.26
C GLY A 7 -6.43 -18.77 -6.15
N GLY A 8 -7.01 -17.63 -6.51
CA GLY A 8 -7.68 -16.75 -5.56
C GLY A 8 -8.38 -15.58 -6.21
N SER A 9 -9.25 -14.91 -5.45
CA SER A 9 -9.90 -13.69 -5.95
C SER A 9 -8.93 -12.52 -6.09
N PHE A 10 -7.93 -12.42 -5.19
CA PHE A 10 -6.93 -11.35 -5.14
C PHE A 10 -7.53 -9.95 -5.31
N ASN A 11 -8.52 -9.62 -4.50
CA ASN A 11 -9.35 -8.42 -4.60
C ASN A 11 -9.30 -7.55 -3.33
N PRO A 12 -8.15 -6.83 -3.06
CA PRO A 12 -6.85 -6.89 -3.73
C PRO A 12 -5.96 -8.03 -3.25
N VAL A 13 -4.88 -8.29 -4.00
CA VAL A 13 -3.73 -9.04 -3.49
C VAL A 13 -3.08 -8.26 -2.34
N HIS A 14 -2.60 -8.97 -1.29
CA HIS A 14 -1.99 -8.35 -0.12
C HIS A 14 -0.81 -9.16 0.41
N ASN A 15 -0.05 -8.56 1.32
CA ASN A 15 1.17 -9.17 1.88
C ASN A 15 0.94 -10.54 2.51
N GLY A 16 -0.29 -10.81 3.02
CA GLY A 16 -0.66 -12.13 3.50
C GLY A 16 -0.68 -13.21 2.40
N HIS A 17 -1.14 -12.87 1.18
CA HIS A 17 -1.08 -13.81 0.05
C HIS A 17 0.37 -14.10 -0.37
N ILE A 18 1.20 -13.09 -0.46
CA ILE A 18 2.61 -13.23 -0.84
C ILE A 18 3.41 -13.99 0.24
N HIS A 19 3.14 -13.72 1.51
CA HIS A 19 3.74 -14.45 2.61
C HIS A 19 3.38 -15.94 2.57
N LEU A 20 2.11 -16.26 2.39
CA LEU A 20 1.63 -17.63 2.23
C LEU A 20 2.30 -18.32 1.05
N ALA A 21 2.41 -17.65 -0.09
CA ALA A 21 3.08 -18.14 -1.27
C ALA A 21 4.57 -18.45 -1.01
N ARG A 22 5.32 -17.50 -0.43
CA ARG A 22 6.74 -17.70 -0.06
C ARG A 22 6.95 -18.85 0.92
N THR A 23 6.08 -18.94 1.92
CA THR A 23 6.14 -20.00 2.92
C THR A 23 5.90 -21.38 2.30
N ALA A 24 4.85 -21.51 1.49
CA ALA A 24 4.56 -22.75 0.78
C ALA A 24 5.71 -23.16 -0.14
N MET A 25 6.30 -22.24 -0.90
CA MET A 25 7.46 -22.51 -1.75
C MET A 25 8.63 -23.04 -0.94
N LYS A 26 8.93 -22.42 0.19
CA LYS A 26 10.05 -22.82 1.06
C LYS A 26 9.80 -24.17 1.74
N ASP A 27 8.64 -24.32 2.42
CA ASP A 27 8.38 -25.46 3.31
C ASP A 27 8.01 -26.72 2.53
N LEU A 28 7.34 -26.56 1.37
CA LEU A 28 6.86 -27.66 0.56
C LEU A 28 7.74 -27.91 -0.68
N GLY A 29 8.80 -27.11 -0.86
CA GLY A 29 9.78 -27.26 -1.93
C GLY A 29 9.21 -27.01 -3.32
N ILE A 30 8.36 -25.98 -3.48
CA ILE A 30 7.79 -25.57 -4.77
C ILE A 30 8.84 -24.71 -5.53
N ASP A 31 9.22 -25.16 -6.74
CA ASP A 31 10.26 -24.50 -7.54
C ASP A 31 9.75 -23.26 -8.28
N ARG A 32 8.51 -23.32 -8.80
CA ARG A 32 7.81 -22.20 -9.48
C ARG A 32 6.37 -22.15 -9.01
N LEU A 33 5.86 -20.96 -8.78
CA LEU A 33 4.48 -20.75 -8.33
C LEU A 33 3.74 -19.81 -9.27
N PHE A 34 2.60 -20.25 -9.78
CA PHE A 34 1.69 -19.44 -10.59
C PHE A 34 0.54 -18.93 -9.72
N LEU A 35 0.45 -17.61 -9.56
CA LEU A 35 -0.71 -16.96 -8.94
C LEU A 35 -1.74 -16.69 -10.03
N MET A 36 -3.00 -17.04 -9.77
CA MET A 36 -4.06 -17.01 -10.77
C MET A 36 -5.31 -16.34 -10.23
N PRO A 37 -5.69 -15.15 -10.74
CA PRO A 37 -6.94 -14.52 -10.34
C PRO A 37 -8.13 -15.26 -10.96
N SER A 38 -9.11 -15.66 -10.12
CA SER A 38 -10.34 -16.28 -10.59
C SER A 38 -11.23 -15.28 -11.32
N LYS A 39 -11.86 -15.69 -12.42
CA LYS A 39 -12.84 -14.89 -13.15
C LYS A 39 -14.15 -14.80 -12.36
N ILE A 40 -14.75 -15.93 -12.08
CA ILE A 40 -15.98 -16.06 -11.28
C ILE A 40 -15.70 -17.09 -10.21
N SER A 41 -15.69 -16.66 -8.95
CA SER A 41 -15.57 -17.60 -7.84
C SER A 41 -16.91 -18.30 -7.60
N PRO A 42 -16.99 -19.65 -7.65
CA PRO A 42 -18.23 -20.37 -7.37
C PRO A 42 -18.72 -20.19 -5.92
N HIS A 43 -17.87 -19.70 -5.03
CA HIS A 43 -18.14 -19.53 -3.60
C HIS A 43 -18.50 -18.08 -3.20
N ARG A 44 -18.53 -17.13 -4.14
CA ARG A 44 -18.82 -15.72 -3.84
C ARG A 44 -19.62 -15.06 -4.96
N SER A 45 -20.80 -14.57 -4.63
CA SER A 45 -21.63 -13.69 -5.46
C SER A 45 -21.63 -12.28 -4.84
N GLY A 46 -21.40 -11.24 -5.63
CA GLY A 46 -21.55 -9.85 -5.18
C GLY A 46 -20.76 -8.81 -5.99
N ASP A 47 -21.30 -7.61 -6.09
CA ASP A 47 -20.81 -6.47 -6.88
C ASP A 47 -19.56 -5.75 -6.30
N GLU A 48 -18.82 -6.39 -5.39
CA GLU A 48 -17.67 -5.77 -4.69
C GLU A 48 -16.32 -5.98 -5.39
N TYR A 49 -16.31 -6.49 -6.63
CA TYR A 49 -15.07 -6.80 -7.34
C TYR A 49 -14.69 -5.68 -8.28
N VAL A 50 -13.41 -5.26 -8.23
CA VAL A 50 -12.81 -4.45 -9.30
C VAL A 50 -12.63 -5.31 -10.55
N SER A 51 -12.34 -4.68 -11.70
CA SER A 51 -12.21 -5.37 -12.97
C SER A 51 -11.18 -6.52 -12.92
N GLU A 52 -11.34 -7.48 -13.82
CA GLU A 52 -10.39 -8.61 -13.96
C GLU A 52 -8.99 -8.11 -14.31
N GLU A 53 -8.92 -7.08 -15.16
CA GLU A 53 -7.70 -6.41 -15.57
C GLU A 53 -6.99 -5.74 -14.37
N ASP A 54 -7.74 -5.04 -13.52
CA ASP A 54 -7.16 -4.39 -12.34
C ASP A 54 -6.62 -5.43 -11.34
N ARG A 55 -7.33 -6.54 -11.12
CA ARG A 55 -6.85 -7.63 -10.24
C ARG A 55 -5.60 -8.30 -10.79
N LEU A 56 -5.57 -8.54 -12.10
CA LEU A 56 -4.42 -9.11 -12.79
C LEU A 56 -3.20 -8.20 -12.68
N GLU A 57 -3.39 -6.90 -12.90
CA GLU A 57 -2.30 -5.92 -12.81
C GLU A 57 -1.79 -5.77 -11.39
N MET A 58 -2.66 -5.69 -10.39
CA MET A 58 -2.24 -5.68 -8.98
C MET A 58 -1.41 -6.92 -8.61
N LEU A 59 -1.78 -8.09 -9.14
CA LEU A 59 -1.00 -9.31 -8.93
C LEU A 59 0.39 -9.22 -9.55
N ARG A 60 0.51 -8.75 -10.80
CA ARG A 60 1.80 -8.53 -11.47
C ARG A 60 2.69 -7.59 -10.69
N LEU A 61 2.11 -6.49 -10.20
CA LEU A 61 2.83 -5.51 -9.37
C LEU A 61 3.28 -6.11 -8.03
N ALA A 62 2.48 -6.98 -7.43
CA ALA A 62 2.81 -7.61 -6.15
C ALA A 62 3.95 -8.63 -6.24
N VAL A 63 4.09 -9.31 -7.38
CA VAL A 63 5.12 -10.35 -7.57
C VAL A 63 6.31 -9.89 -8.41
N ALA A 64 6.37 -8.61 -8.80
CA ALA A 64 7.41 -8.09 -9.69
C ALA A 64 8.84 -8.33 -9.19
N ASP A 65 9.03 -8.36 -7.87
CA ASP A 65 10.34 -8.57 -7.22
C ASP A 65 10.57 -10.06 -6.84
N GLU A 66 9.63 -10.98 -7.15
CA GLU A 66 9.67 -12.39 -6.77
C GLU A 66 10.26 -13.24 -7.92
N LYS A 67 11.41 -13.88 -7.67
CA LYS A 67 12.15 -14.60 -8.74
C LYS A 67 11.41 -15.81 -9.34
N ASN A 68 10.60 -16.51 -8.53
CA ASN A 68 9.98 -17.78 -8.92
C ASN A 68 8.46 -17.74 -8.78
N MET A 69 7.87 -16.54 -8.74
CA MET A 69 6.43 -16.32 -8.79
C MET A 69 6.04 -15.67 -10.10
N GLU A 70 5.04 -16.21 -10.73
CA GLU A 70 4.51 -15.75 -12.02
C GLU A 70 3.00 -15.57 -11.93
N VAL A 71 2.43 -14.73 -12.78
CA VAL A 71 0.98 -14.54 -12.83
C VAL A 71 0.43 -15.20 -14.08
N SER A 72 -0.59 -16.04 -13.92
CA SER A 72 -1.33 -16.65 -15.02
C SER A 72 -2.69 -16.00 -15.16
N ASP A 73 -3.07 -15.66 -16.40
CA ASP A 73 -4.38 -15.13 -16.73
C ASP A 73 -5.33 -16.19 -17.33
N PHE A 74 -4.98 -17.47 -17.18
CA PHE A 74 -5.70 -18.58 -17.79
C PHE A 74 -7.20 -18.58 -17.42
N GLU A 75 -7.55 -18.42 -16.16
CA GLU A 75 -8.96 -18.41 -15.74
C GLU A 75 -9.72 -17.19 -16.25
N LEU A 76 -9.06 -16.04 -16.39
CA LEU A 76 -9.69 -14.82 -16.90
C LEU A 76 -10.01 -14.89 -18.40
N LYS A 77 -9.23 -15.65 -19.18
CA LYS A 77 -9.44 -15.85 -20.61
C LYS A 77 -10.56 -16.82 -20.95
N ASN A 78 -11.05 -17.56 -19.96
CA ASN A 78 -12.13 -18.51 -20.17
C ASN A 78 -13.49 -17.90 -19.83
N ASP A 79 -14.50 -18.11 -20.68
CA ASP A 79 -15.88 -17.65 -20.42
C ASP A 79 -16.69 -18.61 -19.55
N ARG A 80 -16.04 -19.56 -18.90
CA ARG A 80 -16.66 -20.57 -18.03
C ARG A 80 -16.42 -20.23 -16.56
N VAL A 81 -17.25 -20.81 -15.70
CA VAL A 81 -17.01 -20.77 -14.23
C VAL A 81 -15.62 -21.38 -13.96
N SER A 82 -14.85 -20.69 -13.11
CA SER A 82 -13.48 -21.09 -12.73
C SER A 82 -13.51 -22.32 -11.82
N TYR A 83 -13.74 -23.51 -12.37
CA TYR A 83 -13.56 -24.75 -11.62
C TYR A 83 -12.10 -25.19 -11.65
N THR A 84 -11.53 -25.41 -10.49
CA THR A 84 -10.10 -25.75 -10.30
C THR A 84 -9.64 -26.98 -11.10
N VAL A 85 -10.53 -27.94 -11.35
CA VAL A 85 -10.19 -29.11 -12.15
C VAL A 85 -9.72 -28.74 -13.57
N TYR A 86 -10.34 -27.74 -14.21
CA TYR A 86 -9.91 -27.30 -15.55
C TYR A 86 -8.57 -26.58 -15.52
N THR A 87 -8.29 -25.88 -14.45
CA THR A 87 -6.99 -25.26 -14.19
C THR A 87 -5.91 -26.33 -14.04
N VAL A 88 -6.17 -27.36 -13.24
CA VAL A 88 -5.25 -28.48 -13.04
C VAL A 88 -5.01 -29.24 -14.36
N GLU A 89 -6.06 -29.56 -15.12
CA GLU A 89 -5.95 -30.21 -16.43
C GLU A 89 -5.09 -29.36 -17.41
N HIS A 90 -5.28 -28.05 -17.41
CA HIS A 90 -4.45 -27.14 -18.22
C HIS A 90 -2.96 -27.19 -17.82
N PHE A 91 -2.65 -27.04 -16.53
CA PHE A 91 -1.28 -27.10 -16.05
C PHE A 91 -0.66 -28.49 -16.25
N ARG A 92 -1.42 -29.57 -16.13
CA ARG A 92 -0.96 -30.92 -16.43
C ARG A 92 -0.57 -31.07 -17.92
N SER A 93 -1.30 -30.40 -18.82
CA SER A 93 -0.94 -30.41 -20.25
C SER A 93 0.34 -29.62 -20.55
N LEU A 94 0.61 -28.54 -19.79
CA LEU A 94 1.84 -27.74 -19.95
C LEU A 94 3.07 -28.37 -19.29
N TYR A 95 2.85 -29.11 -18.18
CA TYR A 95 3.90 -29.69 -17.35
C TYR A 95 3.63 -31.19 -17.11
N PRO A 96 3.66 -32.04 -18.16
CA PRO A 96 3.24 -33.46 -18.06
C PRO A 96 4.12 -34.28 -17.13
N GLU A 97 5.42 -33.96 -17.04
CA GLU A 97 6.42 -34.72 -16.28
C GLU A 97 6.71 -34.12 -14.90
N ASP A 98 6.13 -32.96 -14.58
CA ASP A 98 6.40 -32.24 -13.35
C ASP A 98 5.36 -32.57 -12.24
N GLU A 99 5.77 -32.47 -10.97
CA GLU A 99 4.85 -32.58 -9.84
C GLU A 99 4.01 -31.28 -9.73
N LEU A 100 2.70 -31.39 -9.87
CA LEU A 100 1.80 -30.25 -9.68
C LEU A 100 1.41 -30.14 -8.20
N CYS A 101 1.47 -28.93 -7.67
CA CYS A 101 1.10 -28.58 -6.30
C CYS A 101 -0.04 -27.55 -6.32
N LEU A 102 -1.19 -27.87 -5.77
CA LEU A 102 -2.30 -26.92 -5.62
C LEU A 102 -2.26 -26.30 -4.23
N LEU A 103 -2.04 -24.98 -4.15
CA LEU A 103 -1.93 -24.25 -2.91
C LEU A 103 -3.29 -23.70 -2.49
N VAL A 104 -3.73 -24.02 -1.27
CA VAL A 104 -5.02 -23.58 -0.69
C VAL A 104 -4.84 -23.12 0.76
N GLY A 105 -5.75 -22.27 1.24
CA GLY A 105 -5.85 -21.93 2.66
C GLY A 105 -6.56 -23.03 3.47
N SER A 106 -6.45 -22.97 4.80
CA SER A 106 -7.10 -23.88 5.71
C SER A 106 -8.62 -23.95 5.54
N ASP A 107 -9.25 -22.80 5.32
CA ASP A 107 -10.69 -22.69 5.07
C ASP A 107 -11.13 -23.48 3.83
N MET A 108 -10.32 -23.51 2.79
CA MET A 108 -10.59 -24.24 1.56
C MET A 108 -10.38 -25.75 1.72
N LEU A 109 -9.42 -26.20 2.54
CA LEU A 109 -9.27 -27.63 2.83
C LEU A 109 -10.51 -28.20 3.50
N LEU A 110 -11.10 -27.48 4.45
CA LEU A 110 -12.26 -27.97 5.22
C LEU A 110 -13.49 -28.24 4.33
N CYS A 111 -13.63 -27.52 3.23
CA CYS A 111 -14.73 -27.71 2.27
C CYS A 111 -14.29 -28.32 0.92
N PHE A 112 -13.08 -28.86 0.83
CA PHE A 112 -12.48 -29.31 -0.44
C PHE A 112 -13.28 -30.43 -1.13
N ASP A 113 -13.89 -31.31 -0.38
CA ASP A 113 -14.77 -32.39 -0.87
C ASP A 113 -16.07 -31.90 -1.50
N THR A 114 -16.38 -30.62 -1.38
CA THR A 114 -17.53 -30.00 -2.07
C THR A 114 -17.13 -29.40 -3.42
N TRP A 115 -15.84 -29.42 -3.77
CA TRP A 115 -15.37 -28.87 -5.03
C TRP A 115 -15.73 -29.78 -6.22
N TYR A 116 -16.06 -29.16 -7.32
CA TYR A 116 -16.43 -29.90 -8.53
C TYR A 116 -15.30 -30.82 -8.97
N ARG A 117 -15.57 -32.14 -9.02
CA ARG A 117 -14.61 -33.18 -9.38
C ARG A 117 -13.35 -33.18 -8.49
N PHE A 118 -13.52 -33.02 -7.18
CA PHE A 118 -12.40 -32.91 -6.24
C PHE A 118 -11.49 -34.13 -6.24
N GLU A 119 -12.02 -35.33 -6.49
CA GLU A 119 -11.24 -36.57 -6.61
C GLU A 119 -10.30 -36.53 -7.82
N ASP A 120 -10.79 -36.01 -8.98
CA ASP A 120 -9.97 -35.83 -10.17
C ASP A 120 -8.88 -34.79 -9.96
N ILE A 121 -9.13 -33.77 -9.14
CA ILE A 121 -8.11 -32.80 -8.74
C ILE A 121 -7.03 -33.50 -7.92
N LEU A 122 -7.41 -34.21 -6.85
CA LEU A 122 -6.47 -34.86 -5.93
C LEU A 122 -5.65 -35.97 -6.58
N SER A 123 -6.19 -36.63 -7.62
CA SER A 123 -5.45 -37.64 -8.40
C SER A 123 -4.31 -37.05 -9.22
N GLN A 124 -4.31 -35.73 -9.49
CA GLN A 124 -3.38 -35.06 -10.37
C GLN A 124 -2.38 -34.12 -9.67
N VAL A 125 -2.68 -33.70 -8.44
CA VAL A 125 -1.87 -32.72 -7.71
C VAL A 125 -1.53 -33.17 -6.30
N THR A 126 -0.43 -32.67 -5.74
CA THR A 126 -0.24 -32.62 -4.30
C THR A 126 -0.99 -31.40 -3.75
N LEU A 127 -1.97 -31.62 -2.88
CA LEU A 127 -2.70 -30.52 -2.23
C LEU A 127 -1.83 -29.92 -1.11
N CYS A 128 -1.43 -28.67 -1.27
CA CYS A 128 -0.58 -27.93 -0.36
C CYS A 128 -1.42 -26.95 0.47
N VAL A 129 -1.50 -27.17 1.76
CA VAL A 129 -2.34 -26.39 2.67
C VAL A 129 -1.48 -25.52 3.57
N VAL A 130 -1.82 -24.24 3.68
CA VAL A 130 -1.20 -23.36 4.66
C VAL A 130 -2.26 -22.90 5.66
N SER A 131 -2.03 -23.19 6.94
CA SER A 131 -2.93 -22.76 8.01
C SER A 131 -2.95 -21.23 8.11
N ARG A 132 -4.15 -20.67 8.33
CA ARG A 132 -4.36 -19.23 8.54
C ARG A 132 -4.73 -18.89 9.98
N ASN A 133 -5.05 -19.88 10.81
CA ASN A 133 -5.55 -19.67 12.16
C ASN A 133 -4.76 -20.49 13.18
N LYS A 134 -4.46 -19.88 14.34
CA LYS A 134 -3.94 -20.62 15.49
C LYS A 134 -5.08 -21.49 16.09
N GLY A 135 -4.95 -22.80 16.03
CA GLY A 135 -5.88 -23.73 16.69
C GLY A 135 -6.75 -24.58 15.77
N ASP A 136 -6.67 -24.44 14.45
CA ASP A 136 -7.40 -25.27 13.49
C ASP A 136 -6.68 -26.58 13.08
N MET A 137 -5.45 -26.79 13.56
CA MET A 137 -4.58 -27.88 13.14
C MET A 137 -5.17 -29.29 13.34
N GLU A 138 -5.91 -29.53 14.39
CA GLU A 138 -6.53 -30.83 14.64
C GLU A 138 -7.58 -31.14 13.57
N GLN A 139 -8.48 -30.19 13.30
CA GLN A 139 -9.49 -30.31 12.26
C GLN A 139 -8.88 -30.46 10.87
N LEU A 140 -7.79 -29.72 10.59
CA LEU A 140 -7.07 -29.82 9.32
C LEU A 140 -6.42 -31.20 9.13
N ARG A 141 -5.84 -31.78 10.18
CA ARG A 141 -5.27 -33.14 10.16
C ARG A 141 -6.33 -34.21 9.94
N GLU A 142 -7.48 -34.10 10.61
CA GLU A 142 -8.61 -35.02 10.41
C GLU A 142 -9.11 -34.96 8.95
N LYS A 143 -9.34 -33.72 8.44
CA LYS A 143 -9.79 -33.53 7.06
C LYS A 143 -8.77 -34.00 6.03
N ALA A 144 -7.49 -33.73 6.27
CA ALA A 144 -6.40 -34.21 5.42
C ALA A 144 -6.32 -35.75 5.42
N SER A 145 -6.48 -36.39 6.59
CA SER A 145 -6.53 -37.84 6.70
C SER A 145 -7.67 -38.45 5.88
N TYR A 146 -8.87 -37.85 5.96
CA TYR A 146 -10.00 -38.26 5.12
C TYR A 146 -9.71 -38.11 3.62
N LEU A 147 -9.16 -36.98 3.20
CA LEU A 147 -8.89 -36.69 1.78
C LEU A 147 -7.66 -37.46 1.23
N SER A 148 -6.81 -38.00 2.10
CA SER A 148 -5.58 -38.71 1.69
C SER A 148 -5.88 -40.03 0.96
N GLN A 149 -7.10 -40.56 1.03
CA GLN A 149 -7.52 -41.71 0.22
C GLN A 149 -7.61 -41.40 -1.29
N TYR A 150 -7.70 -40.11 -1.66
CA TYR A 150 -7.83 -39.64 -3.05
C TYR A 150 -6.54 -39.05 -3.62
N GLY A 151 -5.60 -38.65 -2.77
CA GLY A 151 -4.33 -38.06 -3.22
C GLY A 151 -3.40 -37.59 -2.11
N CYS A 152 -2.28 -36.99 -2.48
CA CYS A 152 -1.28 -36.51 -1.54
C CYS A 152 -1.66 -35.15 -0.97
N ILE A 153 -1.62 -35.01 0.38
CA ILE A 153 -1.91 -33.75 1.07
C ILE A 153 -0.74 -33.40 1.97
N ARG A 154 -0.27 -32.15 1.88
CA ARG A 154 0.81 -31.62 2.72
C ARG A 154 0.34 -30.36 3.41
N ILE A 155 0.56 -30.24 4.71
CA ILE A 155 0.19 -29.09 5.53
C ILE A 155 1.45 -28.38 5.99
N SER A 156 1.54 -27.05 5.77
CA SER A 156 2.56 -26.18 6.35
C SER A 156 2.04 -25.51 7.60
N GLU A 157 2.85 -25.46 8.65
CA GLU A 157 2.54 -24.86 9.95
C GLU A 157 3.07 -23.41 10.07
N ALA A 158 3.06 -22.66 8.98
CA ALA A 158 3.56 -21.29 9.00
C ALA A 158 2.70 -20.37 9.87
N PRO A 159 3.30 -19.42 10.60
CA PRO A 159 2.54 -18.43 11.35
C PRO A 159 1.72 -17.57 10.39
N PRO A 160 0.39 -17.50 10.55
CA PRO A 160 -0.48 -16.73 9.68
C PRO A 160 -0.26 -15.23 9.85
N ILE A 161 -0.39 -14.48 8.75
CA ILE A 161 -0.61 -13.03 8.81
C ILE A 161 -2.13 -12.82 8.85
N GLU A 162 -2.63 -12.28 9.96
CA GLU A 162 -4.05 -11.97 10.13
C GLU A 162 -4.43 -10.75 9.32
N ILE A 163 -4.82 -10.94 8.06
CA ILE A 163 -5.38 -9.90 7.19
C ILE A 163 -6.25 -10.52 6.11
N SER A 164 -7.33 -9.82 5.75
CA SER A 164 -8.22 -10.21 4.67
C SER A 164 -8.38 -9.10 3.62
N SER A 165 -8.57 -9.49 2.36
CA SER A 165 -8.92 -8.55 1.28
C SER A 165 -10.20 -7.76 1.61
N THR A 166 -11.17 -8.37 2.27
CA THR A 166 -12.42 -7.70 2.70
C THR A 166 -12.14 -6.58 3.71
N GLU A 167 -11.26 -6.82 4.66
CA GLU A 167 -10.86 -5.81 5.64
C GLU A 167 -10.09 -4.67 4.98
N ILE A 168 -9.19 -4.99 4.06
CA ILE A 168 -8.47 -3.99 3.26
C ILE A 168 -9.45 -3.12 2.47
N ARG A 169 -10.43 -3.70 1.76
CA ARG A 169 -11.44 -2.92 1.01
C ARG A 169 -12.24 -2.01 1.93
N LYS A 170 -12.71 -2.51 3.07
CA LYS A 170 -13.42 -1.69 4.08
C LYS A 170 -12.55 -0.57 4.65
N ASN A 171 -11.26 -0.83 4.83
CA ASN A 171 -10.32 0.17 5.31
C ASN A 171 -10.10 1.27 4.25
N ILE A 172 -9.91 0.88 2.98
CA ILE A 172 -9.79 1.82 1.87
C ILE A 172 -11.07 2.66 1.73
N GLU A 173 -12.25 2.04 1.76
CA GLU A 173 -13.54 2.73 1.72
C GLU A 173 -13.71 3.76 2.85
N LYS A 174 -13.21 3.42 4.04
CA LYS A 174 -13.24 4.30 5.22
C LYS A 174 -12.04 5.25 5.30
N ASN A 175 -11.17 5.26 4.30
CA ASN A 175 -9.91 6.00 4.29
C ASN A 175 -9.01 5.68 5.51
N ILE A 176 -9.02 4.43 5.98
CA ILE A 176 -8.10 3.93 7.00
C ILE A 176 -6.84 3.44 6.28
N ASP A 177 -5.68 3.86 6.77
CA ASP A 177 -4.40 3.45 6.17
C ASP A 177 -4.20 1.93 6.29
N CYS A 178 -4.01 1.29 5.16
CA CYS A 178 -3.71 -0.14 5.04
C CYS A 178 -2.46 -0.42 4.20
N THR A 179 -1.61 0.61 4.00
CA THR A 179 -0.40 0.51 3.17
C THR A 179 0.60 -0.51 3.68
N CYS A 180 0.66 -0.75 5.00
CA CYS A 180 1.52 -1.78 5.60
C CYS A 180 1.13 -3.22 5.18
N TYR A 181 -0.09 -3.42 4.69
CA TYR A 181 -0.60 -4.72 4.27
C TYR A 181 -0.49 -4.99 2.78
N LEU A 182 -0.10 -3.98 2.00
CA LEU A 182 -0.04 -4.05 0.54
C LEU A 182 1.39 -3.79 0.04
N HIS A 183 1.72 -4.39 -1.10
CA HIS A 183 2.96 -4.03 -1.80
C HIS A 183 2.88 -2.56 -2.26
N LYS A 184 3.99 -1.81 -2.16
CA LYS A 184 4.03 -0.37 -2.50
C LYS A 184 3.44 -0.03 -3.88
N ASN A 185 3.75 -0.85 -4.90
CA ASN A 185 3.26 -0.64 -6.26
C ASN A 185 1.75 -0.93 -6.36
N VAL A 186 1.23 -1.87 -5.59
CA VAL A 186 -0.22 -2.16 -5.50
C VAL A 186 -0.95 -1.00 -4.84
N VAL A 187 -0.39 -0.42 -3.77
CA VAL A 187 -0.93 0.79 -3.14
C VAL A 187 -1.04 1.92 -4.15
N GLN A 188 0.05 2.18 -4.88
CA GLN A 188 0.08 3.23 -5.90
C GLN A 188 -0.95 2.98 -7.01
N TYR A 189 -1.08 1.74 -7.46
CA TYR A 189 -2.07 1.36 -8.47
C TYR A 189 -3.51 1.57 -8.00
N ILE A 190 -3.86 1.06 -6.81
CA ILE A 190 -5.18 1.24 -6.18
C ILE A 190 -5.53 2.72 -6.10
N ARG A 191 -4.59 3.55 -5.67
CA ARG A 191 -4.77 5.00 -5.54
C ARG A 191 -4.95 5.69 -6.88
N SER A 192 -4.08 5.40 -7.85
CA SER A 192 -4.13 6.02 -9.19
C SER A 192 -5.42 5.71 -9.96
N LYS A 193 -6.03 4.54 -9.67
CA LYS A 193 -7.28 4.08 -10.28
C LYS A 193 -8.52 4.35 -9.43
N GLY A 194 -8.36 4.87 -8.20
CA GLY A 194 -9.48 5.06 -7.28
C GLY A 194 -10.20 3.78 -6.88
N LEU A 195 -9.53 2.62 -6.91
CA LEU A 195 -10.15 1.33 -6.65
C LEU A 195 -10.58 1.21 -5.18
N TYR A 196 -11.72 0.55 -4.96
CA TYR A 196 -12.29 0.29 -3.62
C TYR A 196 -12.73 1.54 -2.84
N SER A 197 -12.58 2.73 -3.39
CA SER A 197 -13.20 3.92 -2.85
C SER A 197 -14.70 3.84 -3.13
N GLY A 198 -15.55 3.80 -2.11
CA GLY A 198 -17.01 3.60 -2.22
C GLY A 198 -17.79 4.71 -2.92
N ARG A 199 -17.17 5.39 -3.87
CA ARG A 199 -17.79 6.40 -4.74
C ARG A 199 -17.38 6.09 -6.18
N GLY A 200 -18.40 5.90 -7.02
CA GLY A 200 -18.25 5.91 -8.47
C GLY A 200 -17.47 7.16 -8.91
N GLU A 201 -16.78 7.06 -10.06
CA GLU A 201 -15.96 8.10 -10.68
C GLU A 201 -16.67 9.46 -10.78
N GLU A 202 -16.78 10.18 -9.69
CA GLU A 202 -16.72 11.63 -9.77
C GLU A 202 -15.21 11.95 -9.74
N LYS A 203 -14.67 12.36 -10.89
CA LYS A 203 -13.42 13.13 -10.93
C LYS A 203 -13.60 14.24 -9.91
N MET A 204 -12.98 14.08 -8.72
CA MET A 204 -12.99 15.16 -7.74
C MET A 204 -12.34 16.35 -8.44
N HIS A 205 -13.20 17.28 -8.84
CA HIS A 205 -12.74 18.54 -9.39
C HIS A 205 -12.18 19.31 -8.21
N TYR A 206 -10.85 19.24 -8.03
CA TYR A 206 -10.15 20.07 -7.07
C TYR A 206 -10.34 21.52 -7.48
N ASP A 207 -11.31 22.21 -6.88
CA ASP A 207 -11.51 23.64 -7.14
C ASP A 207 -10.63 24.48 -6.19
N PRO A 208 -9.41 24.84 -6.62
CA PRO A 208 -8.52 25.64 -5.81
C PRO A 208 -9.06 27.05 -5.54
N GLU A 209 -9.90 27.59 -6.41
CA GLU A 209 -10.34 29.00 -6.31
C GLU A 209 -11.29 29.20 -5.14
N GLU A 210 -12.21 28.26 -4.90
CA GLU A 210 -13.05 28.29 -3.71
C GLU A 210 -12.23 28.19 -2.44
N LYS A 211 -11.23 27.27 -2.42
CA LYS A 211 -10.37 27.05 -1.25
C LYS A 211 -9.42 28.22 -0.99
N LYS A 212 -8.94 28.90 -2.03
CA LYS A 212 -8.18 30.17 -1.90
C LYS A 212 -9.01 31.26 -1.21
N LYS A 213 -10.28 31.42 -1.57
CA LYS A 213 -11.17 32.37 -0.89
C LYS A 213 -11.34 32.04 0.58
N PHE A 214 -11.54 30.74 0.89
CA PHE A 214 -11.65 30.27 2.26
C PHE A 214 -10.36 30.56 3.06
N LEU A 215 -9.20 30.16 2.55
CA LEU A 215 -7.90 30.38 3.20
C LEU A 215 -7.61 31.87 3.43
N LYS A 216 -7.90 32.69 2.43
CA LYS A 216 -7.70 34.17 2.53
C LYS A 216 -8.53 34.80 3.65
N ALA A 217 -9.70 34.23 3.96
CA ALA A 217 -10.55 34.69 5.06
C ALA A 217 -10.12 34.16 6.44
N LYS A 218 -9.39 33.03 6.48
CA LYS A 218 -9.01 32.31 7.70
C LYS A 218 -7.59 32.53 8.15
N LEU A 219 -6.67 32.72 7.20
CA LEU A 219 -5.24 32.83 7.47
C LEU A 219 -4.76 34.29 7.42
N SER A 220 -3.71 34.59 8.16
CA SER A 220 -2.98 35.86 8.00
C SER A 220 -2.46 36.00 6.56
N ALA A 221 -2.29 37.24 6.10
CA ALA A 221 -1.76 37.50 4.74
C ALA A 221 -0.43 36.79 4.50
N LYS A 222 0.44 36.71 5.49
CA LYS A 222 1.73 36.01 5.41
C LYS A 222 1.54 34.50 5.23
N ARG A 223 0.65 33.88 6.01
CA ARG A 223 0.41 32.44 5.94
C ARG A 223 -0.32 32.07 4.66
N TYR A 224 -1.27 32.88 4.23
CA TYR A 224 -1.93 32.69 2.95
C TYR A 224 -0.96 32.71 1.78
N GLN A 225 -0.05 33.71 1.74
CA GLN A 225 0.99 33.78 0.69
C GLN A 225 1.92 32.56 0.73
N HIS A 226 2.30 32.10 1.92
CA HIS A 226 3.06 30.87 2.09
C HIS A 226 2.34 29.66 1.48
N SER A 227 1.06 29.47 1.79
CA SER A 227 0.26 28.38 1.22
C SER A 227 0.21 28.42 -0.31
N LEU A 228 0.12 29.60 -0.91
CA LEU A 228 0.18 29.76 -2.37
C LEU A 228 1.57 29.36 -2.93
N ASN A 229 2.64 29.80 -2.30
CA ASN A 229 4.00 29.50 -2.73
C ASN A 229 4.31 27.99 -2.65
N VAL A 230 3.84 27.33 -1.57
CA VAL A 230 3.97 25.87 -1.40
C VAL A 230 3.14 25.14 -2.46
N ALA A 231 1.91 25.57 -2.73
CA ALA A 231 1.07 24.98 -3.77
C ALA A 231 1.74 25.04 -5.16
N ASP A 232 2.29 26.20 -5.52
CA ASP A 232 2.98 26.38 -6.80
C ASP A 232 4.26 25.52 -6.89
N GLU A 233 4.98 25.36 -5.79
CA GLU A 233 6.16 24.51 -5.75
C GLU A 233 5.80 23.03 -5.85
N CYS A 234 4.76 22.59 -5.13
CA CYS A 234 4.24 21.22 -5.23
C CYS A 234 3.81 20.87 -6.66
N ARG A 235 3.14 21.80 -7.37
CA ARG A 235 2.77 21.62 -8.78
C ARG A 235 3.99 21.39 -9.68
N LYS A 236 5.06 22.20 -9.51
CA LYS A 236 6.31 22.04 -10.29
C LYS A 236 6.97 20.69 -10.02
N LEU A 237 7.05 20.29 -8.76
CA LEU A 237 7.63 19.02 -8.36
C LEU A 237 6.81 17.84 -8.88
N ALA A 238 5.49 17.94 -8.85
CA ALA A 238 4.59 16.92 -9.39
C ALA A 238 4.83 16.68 -10.89
N VAL A 239 4.91 17.77 -11.68
CA VAL A 239 5.25 17.65 -13.11
C VAL A 239 6.59 16.94 -13.30
N LYS A 240 7.60 17.30 -12.49
CA LYS A 240 8.92 16.68 -12.59
C LYS A 240 8.95 15.20 -12.26
N TYR A 241 8.20 14.79 -11.25
CA TYR A 241 8.26 13.43 -10.73
C TYR A 241 7.09 12.53 -11.18
N GLY A 242 6.27 13.01 -12.13
CA GLY A 242 5.20 12.24 -12.75
C GLY A 242 3.99 12.02 -11.85
N GLU A 243 3.73 12.95 -10.92
CA GLU A 243 2.53 12.97 -10.08
C GLU A 243 1.49 13.94 -10.69
N ASP A 244 0.23 13.87 -10.25
CA ASP A 244 -0.83 14.79 -10.68
C ASP A 244 -0.55 16.23 -10.17
N PRO A 245 -0.30 17.22 -11.07
CA PRO A 245 0.05 18.57 -10.67
C PRO A 245 -1.07 19.33 -9.96
N GLU A 246 -2.33 19.08 -10.31
CA GLU A 246 -3.48 19.75 -9.69
C GLU A 246 -3.76 19.17 -8.31
N LYS A 247 -3.61 17.86 -8.15
CA LYS A 247 -3.67 17.19 -6.86
C LYS A 247 -2.58 17.69 -5.92
N ALA A 248 -1.35 17.81 -6.41
CA ALA A 248 -0.22 18.31 -5.63
C ALA A 248 -0.38 19.79 -5.25
N TYR A 249 -0.86 20.59 -6.18
CA TYR A 249 -1.22 21.99 -5.91
C TYR A 249 -2.25 22.10 -4.80
N PHE A 250 -3.33 21.32 -4.88
CA PHE A 250 -4.41 21.33 -3.91
C PHE A 250 -3.94 20.90 -2.52
N ALA A 251 -3.16 19.83 -2.43
CA ALA A 251 -2.59 19.37 -1.15
C ALA A 251 -1.64 20.41 -0.54
N GLY A 252 -0.74 20.99 -1.34
CA GLY A 252 0.17 22.07 -0.93
C GLY A 252 -0.57 23.34 -0.50
N LEU A 253 -1.68 23.69 -1.15
CA LEU A 253 -2.50 24.84 -0.78
C LEU A 253 -3.10 24.70 0.62
N LEU A 254 -3.47 23.47 1.00
CA LEU A 254 -4.21 23.18 2.23
C LEU A 254 -3.35 22.68 3.39
N HIS A 255 -2.03 22.43 3.18
CA HIS A 255 -1.17 21.79 4.20
C HIS A 255 -1.18 22.49 5.56
N ASP A 256 -1.25 23.81 5.59
CA ASP A 256 -1.20 24.65 6.78
C ASP A 256 -2.57 25.28 7.17
N ILE A 257 -3.69 24.74 6.67
CA ILE A 257 -5.05 25.30 6.87
C ILE A 257 -5.42 25.51 8.34
N CYS A 258 -4.92 24.67 9.24
CA CYS A 258 -5.17 24.75 10.69
C CYS A 258 -4.01 25.38 11.50
N LYS A 259 -2.97 25.94 10.83
CA LYS A 259 -1.76 26.43 11.48
C LYS A 259 -1.99 27.56 12.48
N GLU A 260 -2.94 28.43 12.18
CA GLU A 260 -3.21 29.63 12.97
C GLU A 260 -4.47 29.46 13.87
N LEU A 261 -5.04 28.26 13.93
CA LEU A 261 -6.09 27.96 14.90
C LEU A 261 -5.54 27.95 16.34
N PRO A 262 -6.34 28.36 17.33
CA PRO A 262 -6.01 28.16 18.74
C PRO A 262 -5.67 26.70 19.05
N GLU A 263 -4.75 26.50 20.01
CA GLU A 263 -4.30 25.14 20.37
C GLU A 263 -5.46 24.23 20.80
N GLU A 264 -6.43 24.77 21.53
CA GLU A 264 -7.60 24.01 22.01
C GLU A 264 -8.44 23.50 20.82
N GLU A 265 -8.62 24.33 19.78
CA GLU A 265 -9.35 23.93 18.57
C GLU A 265 -8.58 22.87 17.77
N GLN A 266 -7.25 23.02 17.67
CA GLN A 266 -6.41 22.00 17.02
C GLN A 266 -6.51 20.66 17.77
N ARG A 267 -6.45 20.65 19.11
CA ARG A 267 -6.59 19.45 19.94
C ARG A 267 -7.96 18.79 19.77
N ALA A 268 -9.03 19.57 19.76
CA ALA A 268 -10.38 19.05 19.53
C ALA A 268 -10.52 18.36 18.16
N LEU A 269 -9.90 18.94 17.10
CA LEU A 269 -9.86 18.30 15.77
C LEU A 269 -9.01 17.03 15.77
N VAL A 270 -7.88 17.00 16.49
CA VAL A 270 -7.02 15.83 16.63
C VAL A 270 -7.77 14.70 17.33
N GLU A 271 -8.43 14.95 18.44
CA GLU A 271 -9.24 13.97 19.17
C GLU A 271 -10.39 13.40 18.33
N ALA A 272 -11.09 14.28 17.58
CA ALA A 272 -12.19 13.88 16.72
C ALA A 272 -11.73 13.12 15.46
N SER A 273 -10.44 13.16 15.10
CA SER A 273 -9.93 12.62 13.85
C SER A 273 -9.95 11.08 13.78
N GLY A 274 -9.73 10.43 14.93
CA GLY A 274 -9.52 8.98 15.00
C GLY A 274 -8.20 8.52 14.33
N PHE A 275 -7.30 9.45 13.98
CA PHE A 275 -5.99 9.09 13.42
C PHE A 275 -5.09 8.49 14.49
N ALA A 276 -4.23 7.55 14.09
CA ALA A 276 -3.14 7.11 14.94
C ALA A 276 -2.13 8.25 15.12
N VAL A 277 -1.91 8.67 16.37
CA VAL A 277 -1.03 9.79 16.73
C VAL A 277 -0.09 9.31 17.83
N CYS A 278 1.20 9.55 17.67
CA CYS A 278 2.15 9.22 18.72
C CYS A 278 2.15 10.27 19.86
N ARG A 279 2.66 9.88 21.01
CA ARG A 279 2.69 10.73 22.19
C ARG A 279 3.45 12.03 21.93
N GLU A 280 4.57 11.95 21.24
CA GLU A 280 5.45 13.08 20.95
C GLU A 280 4.77 14.14 20.06
N GLU A 281 3.87 13.71 19.17
CA GLU A 281 3.07 14.62 18.35
C GLU A 281 2.03 15.35 19.20
N LEU A 282 1.36 14.65 20.16
CA LEU A 282 0.37 15.25 21.06
C LEU A 282 0.99 16.24 22.05
N GLU A 283 2.22 15.97 22.50
CA GLU A 283 2.94 16.84 23.44
C GLU A 283 3.56 18.06 22.74
N THR A 284 3.70 18.04 21.41
CA THR A 284 4.35 19.09 20.63
C THR A 284 3.32 19.96 19.89
N LYS A 285 2.94 21.09 20.47
CA LYS A 285 1.95 22.04 19.92
C LYS A 285 2.16 22.34 18.43
N SER A 286 3.41 22.54 17.98
CA SER A 286 3.72 22.90 16.61
C SER A 286 3.43 21.79 15.59
N LEU A 287 3.12 20.58 16.02
CA LEU A 287 2.81 19.43 15.16
C LEU A 287 1.31 19.17 15.01
N LEU A 288 0.48 19.69 15.92
CA LEU A 288 -0.97 19.43 15.93
C LEU A 288 -1.67 19.86 14.65
N HIS A 289 -1.22 20.97 14.02
CA HIS A 289 -1.90 21.54 12.85
C HIS A 289 -1.91 20.61 11.63
N GLY A 290 -0.90 19.76 11.45
CA GLY A 290 -0.88 18.78 10.36
C GLY A 290 -1.98 17.73 10.53
N ILE A 291 -2.16 17.23 11.76
CA ILE A 291 -3.20 16.27 12.11
C ILE A 291 -4.58 16.92 11.99
N ALA A 292 -4.73 18.10 12.62
CA ALA A 292 -5.97 18.88 12.62
C ALA A 292 -6.37 19.28 11.19
N GLY A 293 -5.39 19.72 10.36
CA GLY A 293 -5.60 20.11 8.98
C GLY A 293 -6.07 18.97 8.11
N ALA A 294 -5.44 17.79 8.22
CA ALA A 294 -5.85 16.59 7.51
C ALA A 294 -7.30 16.20 7.84
N TYR A 295 -7.67 16.21 9.11
CA TYR A 295 -9.03 15.91 9.52
C TYR A 295 -10.03 16.99 9.09
N PHE A 296 -9.66 18.27 9.21
CA PHE A 296 -10.48 19.40 8.76
C PHE A 296 -10.81 19.29 7.29
N VAL A 297 -9.82 19.06 6.44
CA VAL A 297 -9.98 18.93 4.98
C VAL A 297 -10.87 17.74 4.63
N LYS A 298 -10.69 16.61 5.31
CA LYS A 298 -11.55 15.42 5.16
C LYS A 298 -13.01 15.72 5.52
N LYS A 299 -13.24 16.37 6.67
CA LYS A 299 -14.57 16.59 7.22
C LYS A 299 -15.31 17.74 6.53
N GLU A 300 -14.68 18.90 6.43
CA GLU A 300 -15.35 20.14 5.98
C GLU A 300 -15.36 20.28 4.46
N PHE A 301 -14.34 19.73 3.76
CA PHE A 301 -14.29 19.78 2.30
C PHE A 301 -14.67 18.46 1.63
N GLY A 302 -14.96 17.43 2.42
CA GLY A 302 -15.35 16.12 1.89
C GLY A 302 -14.25 15.42 1.10
N VAL A 303 -12.97 15.81 1.30
CA VAL A 303 -11.84 15.19 0.58
C VAL A 303 -11.68 13.75 1.03
N GLY A 304 -11.96 12.81 0.11
CA GLY A 304 -11.82 11.38 0.36
C GLY A 304 -10.47 10.80 -0.11
N ASP A 305 -9.67 11.58 -0.85
CA ASP A 305 -8.37 11.14 -1.34
C ASP A 305 -7.36 11.01 -0.20
N ILE A 306 -6.98 9.75 0.09
CA ILE A 306 -6.10 9.44 1.21
C ILE A 306 -4.68 10.00 1.03
N ASP A 307 -4.19 10.16 -0.21
CA ASP A 307 -2.88 10.73 -0.46
C ASP A 307 -2.85 12.21 -0.10
N ILE A 308 -3.91 12.97 -0.41
CA ILE A 308 -4.04 14.37 0.00
C ILE A 308 -4.11 14.48 1.52
N ILE A 309 -4.91 13.62 2.15
CA ILE A 309 -5.05 13.59 3.61
C ILE A 309 -3.70 13.29 4.28
N ASN A 310 -2.98 12.27 3.79
CA ASN A 310 -1.67 11.91 4.32
C ASN A 310 -0.60 12.97 4.02
N ALA A 311 -0.62 13.58 2.83
CA ALA A 311 0.29 14.66 2.49
C ALA A 311 0.14 15.85 3.47
N ILE A 312 -1.10 16.22 3.82
CA ILE A 312 -1.37 17.24 4.83
C ILE A 312 -0.99 16.74 6.23
N ARG A 313 -1.31 15.48 6.58
CA ARG A 313 -1.07 14.91 7.91
C ARG A 313 0.41 14.83 8.26
N PHE A 314 1.25 14.46 7.30
CA PHE A 314 2.65 14.13 7.55
C PHE A 314 3.64 15.18 7.02
N HIS A 315 3.17 16.33 6.54
CA HIS A 315 4.05 17.36 5.96
C HIS A 315 5.07 17.95 6.94
N THR A 316 4.87 17.80 8.25
CA THR A 316 5.82 18.31 9.27
C THR A 316 6.73 17.23 9.85
N VAL A 317 6.24 16.01 9.98
CA VAL A 317 6.94 14.92 10.69
C VAL A 317 7.51 13.87 9.75
N GLY A 318 6.90 13.71 8.58
CA GLY A 318 7.18 12.57 7.70
C GLY A 318 6.75 11.23 8.29
N ARG A 319 6.87 10.16 7.51
CA ARG A 319 6.68 8.77 7.95
C ARG A 319 7.46 7.81 7.05
N ALA A 320 7.64 6.57 7.49
CA ALA A 320 8.21 5.54 6.64
C ALA A 320 7.26 5.24 5.46
N GLY A 321 7.83 5.11 4.24
CA GLY A 321 7.07 4.75 3.05
C GLY A 321 6.04 5.81 2.60
N MET A 322 6.40 7.09 2.65
CA MET A 322 5.58 8.17 2.09
C MET A 322 5.28 7.92 0.61
N SER A 323 4.07 8.29 0.18
CA SER A 323 3.77 8.35 -1.25
C SER A 323 4.52 9.51 -1.93
N ARG A 324 4.59 9.49 -3.25
CA ARG A 324 5.24 10.58 -4.00
C ARG A 324 4.59 11.93 -3.73
N LEU A 325 3.28 11.98 -3.57
CA LEU A 325 2.56 13.21 -3.21
C LEU A 325 2.93 13.70 -1.80
N GLU A 326 3.03 12.79 -0.83
CA GLU A 326 3.45 13.13 0.54
C GLU A 326 4.86 13.74 0.54
N GLU A 327 5.81 13.12 -0.19
CA GLU A 327 7.18 13.61 -0.34
C GLU A 327 7.20 15.01 -0.98
N ILE A 328 6.43 15.22 -2.04
CA ILE A 328 6.32 16.49 -2.74
C ILE A 328 5.80 17.60 -1.81
N VAL A 329 4.79 17.35 -1.00
CA VAL A 329 4.23 18.36 -0.09
C VAL A 329 5.21 18.64 1.06
N TYR A 330 5.83 17.60 1.64
CA TYR A 330 6.85 17.73 2.67
C TYR A 330 8.03 18.59 2.20
N LEU A 331 8.55 18.31 1.02
CA LEU A 331 9.68 19.05 0.44
C LEU A 331 9.26 20.43 -0.08
N GLY A 332 8.08 20.54 -0.69
CA GLY A 332 7.53 21.80 -1.19
C GLY A 332 7.41 22.87 -0.10
N ASP A 333 6.99 22.49 1.09
CA ASP A 333 6.97 23.40 2.25
C ASP A 333 8.40 23.90 2.60
N LEU A 334 9.39 23.02 2.55
CA LEU A 334 10.77 23.37 2.91
C LEU A 334 11.49 24.24 1.88
N VAL A 335 11.09 24.14 0.58
CA VAL A 335 11.82 24.84 -0.51
C VAL A 335 11.02 25.94 -1.18
N SER A 336 9.80 26.24 -0.68
CA SER A 336 8.94 27.30 -1.21
C SER A 336 9.68 28.66 -1.34
N ALA A 337 9.17 29.52 -2.22
CA ALA A 337 9.90 30.70 -2.69
C ALA A 337 10.38 31.66 -1.59
N GLU A 338 9.58 31.81 -0.52
CA GLU A 338 9.86 32.69 0.61
C GLU A 338 10.82 32.09 1.67
N ARG A 339 11.17 30.81 1.53
CA ARG A 339 12.08 30.17 2.48
C ARG A 339 13.49 30.73 2.33
N ASP A 340 14.02 31.24 3.44
CA ASP A 340 15.37 31.84 3.54
C ASP A 340 16.04 31.34 4.82
N TYR A 341 16.58 30.12 4.77
CA TYR A 341 17.37 29.55 5.85
C TYR A 341 18.71 29.06 5.32
N LYS A 342 19.67 28.92 6.22
CA LYS A 342 21.00 28.42 5.85
C LYS A 342 20.86 27.08 5.09
N ASP A 343 21.50 26.99 3.93
CA ASP A 343 21.50 25.79 3.06
C ASP A 343 20.20 25.54 2.27
N VAL A 344 19.24 26.49 2.21
CA VAL A 344 18.00 26.33 1.42
C VAL A 344 18.29 26.09 -0.06
N ASP A 345 19.29 26.74 -0.64
CA ASP A 345 19.67 26.55 -2.05
C ASP A 345 20.21 25.14 -2.32
N LYS A 346 20.92 24.57 -1.34
CA LYS A 346 21.33 23.17 -1.42
C LYS A 346 20.13 22.23 -1.41
N MET A 347 19.15 22.48 -0.54
CA MET A 347 17.90 21.72 -0.48
C MET A 347 17.13 21.85 -1.80
N ARG A 348 16.95 23.06 -2.33
CA ARG A 348 16.30 23.31 -3.63
C ARG A 348 16.97 22.52 -4.75
N LYS A 349 18.30 22.58 -4.85
CA LYS A 349 19.04 21.81 -5.86
C LYS A 349 18.79 20.30 -5.71
N LEU A 350 18.80 19.78 -4.49
CA LEU A 350 18.62 18.36 -4.23
C LEU A 350 17.22 17.89 -4.58
N VAL A 351 16.19 18.63 -4.19
CA VAL A 351 14.77 18.36 -4.52
C VAL A 351 14.54 18.26 -6.03
N TYR A 352 15.28 19.02 -6.83
CA TYR A 352 15.21 18.94 -8.29
C TYR A 352 16.21 17.94 -8.93
N THR A 353 16.96 17.18 -8.13
CA THR A 353 17.94 16.20 -8.64
C THR A 353 17.54 14.77 -8.31
N ASP A 354 17.29 14.49 -7.03
CA ASP A 354 16.96 13.16 -6.50
C ASP A 354 16.04 13.32 -5.29
N LEU A 355 14.80 12.87 -5.42
CA LEU A 355 13.78 13.08 -4.40
C LEU A 355 14.05 12.26 -3.13
N ASP A 356 14.56 11.04 -3.27
CA ASP A 356 14.85 10.15 -2.13
C ASP A 356 16.04 10.70 -1.32
N GLU A 357 17.08 11.22 -2.00
CA GLU A 357 18.19 11.93 -1.32
C GLU A 357 17.71 13.23 -0.68
N ALA A 358 16.79 13.95 -1.32
CA ALA A 358 16.21 15.18 -0.77
C ALA A 358 15.40 14.88 0.50
N MET A 359 14.61 13.81 0.51
CA MET A 359 13.83 13.39 1.68
C MET A 359 14.73 13.06 2.87
N LEU A 360 15.77 12.24 2.67
CA LEU A 360 16.73 11.95 3.74
C LEU A 360 17.37 13.22 4.28
N TYR A 361 17.85 14.09 3.39
CA TYR A 361 18.48 15.35 3.78
C TYR A 361 17.52 16.27 4.55
N ALA A 362 16.28 16.38 4.11
CA ALA A 362 15.25 17.19 4.74
C ALA A 362 14.85 16.68 6.13
N ILE A 363 14.70 15.35 6.28
CA ILE A 363 14.42 14.72 7.58
C ILE A 363 15.59 14.96 8.54
N GLU A 364 16.83 14.74 8.11
CA GLU A 364 18.02 15.05 8.91
C GLU A 364 18.08 16.51 9.34
N PHE A 365 17.79 17.42 8.42
CA PHE A 365 17.75 18.85 8.69
C PHE A 365 16.73 19.18 9.78
N SER A 366 15.50 18.64 9.66
CA SER A 366 14.42 18.83 10.63
C SER A 366 14.79 18.24 11.99
N MET A 367 15.29 17.00 12.05
CA MET A 367 15.75 16.36 13.28
C MET A 367 16.85 17.15 13.99
N LYS A 368 17.87 17.60 13.24
CA LYS A 368 18.96 18.43 13.79
C LYS A 368 18.44 19.73 14.38
N ALA A 369 17.45 20.37 13.74
CA ALA A 369 16.82 21.59 14.23
C ALA A 369 16.04 21.36 15.55
N VAL A 370 15.32 20.23 15.65
CA VAL A 370 14.59 19.83 16.87
C VAL A 370 15.58 19.52 18.00
N MET A 371 16.59 18.69 17.76
CA MET A 371 17.63 18.34 18.75
C MET A 371 18.37 19.56 19.28
N LYS A 372 18.71 20.51 18.41
CA LYS A 372 19.39 21.78 18.83
C LYS A 372 18.53 22.59 19.79
N LYS A 373 17.21 22.48 19.73
CA LYS A 373 16.26 23.16 20.64
C LYS A 373 15.90 22.32 21.86
N GLY A 374 16.50 21.13 22.03
CA GLY A 374 16.14 20.21 23.10
C GLY A 374 14.73 19.61 22.97
N GLY A 375 14.15 19.63 21.76
CA GLY A 375 12.82 19.09 21.49
C GLY A 375 12.82 17.58 21.31
N VAL A 376 11.62 16.99 21.35
CA VAL A 376 11.38 15.57 21.20
C VAL A 376 11.14 15.24 19.71
N ILE A 377 11.74 14.14 19.24
CA ILE A 377 11.57 13.67 17.86
C ILE A 377 10.45 12.63 17.86
N PRO A 378 9.38 12.82 17.07
CA PRO A 378 8.31 11.83 16.91
C PRO A 378 8.83 10.51 16.36
N ILE A 379 8.25 9.39 16.84
CA ILE A 379 8.62 8.05 16.35
C ILE A 379 8.51 7.94 14.83
N CYS A 380 7.43 8.47 14.25
CA CYS A 380 7.24 8.46 12.79
C CYS A 380 8.37 9.16 12.02
N THR A 381 8.94 10.25 12.57
CA THR A 381 10.09 10.94 11.97
C THR A 381 11.36 10.07 12.02
N ALA A 382 11.59 9.37 13.13
CA ALA A 382 12.73 8.45 13.26
C ALA A 382 12.59 7.24 12.33
N GLU A 383 11.39 6.73 12.17
CA GLU A 383 11.07 5.66 11.21
C GLU A 383 11.26 6.12 9.75
N ALA A 384 10.85 7.37 9.42
CA ALA A 384 11.10 7.97 8.12
C ALA A 384 12.61 8.05 7.83
N TYR A 385 13.40 8.55 8.77
CA TYR A 385 14.86 8.60 8.65
C TYR A 385 15.46 7.23 8.36
N ASN A 386 15.06 6.22 9.14
CA ASN A 386 15.54 4.85 8.96
C ASN A 386 15.15 4.28 7.59
N PHE A 387 13.92 4.56 7.13
CA PHE A 387 13.41 4.11 5.84
C PHE A 387 14.24 4.67 4.68
N TYR A 388 14.41 5.99 4.59
CA TYR A 388 15.17 6.62 3.49
C TYR A 388 16.67 6.30 3.56
N THR A 389 17.21 6.11 4.75
CA THR A 389 18.60 5.67 4.92
C THR A 389 18.83 4.26 4.32
N ARG A 390 17.91 3.32 4.56
CA ARG A 390 17.97 1.97 3.98
C ARG A 390 17.77 1.99 2.47
N LEU A 391 16.76 2.72 1.99
CA LEU A 391 16.43 2.87 0.57
C LEU A 391 17.65 3.32 -0.25
N LEU A 392 18.37 4.33 0.25
CA LEU A 392 19.55 4.86 -0.43
C LEU A 392 20.78 3.94 -0.34
N LYS A 393 20.94 3.16 0.74
CA LYS A 393 22.01 2.14 0.84
C LYS A 393 21.78 1.02 -0.17
N ASP A 394 20.57 0.52 -0.27
CA ASP A 394 20.22 -0.57 -1.19
C ASP A 394 20.37 -0.14 -2.65
N SER A 395 20.01 1.10 -2.97
CA SER A 395 20.19 1.67 -4.32
C SER A 395 21.67 1.83 -4.72
N LYS A 396 22.54 2.19 -3.77
CA LYS A 396 23.99 2.32 -4.01
C LYS A 396 24.65 0.94 -4.20
N GLY A 397 24.32 -0.04 -3.37
CA GLY A 397 24.81 -1.42 -3.52
C GLY A 397 24.43 -2.04 -4.87
N SER A 398 23.22 -1.81 -5.34
CA SER A 398 22.76 -2.26 -6.65
C SER A 398 23.48 -1.58 -7.83
N ARG A 399 23.86 -0.29 -7.70
CA ARG A 399 24.64 0.44 -8.71
C ARG A 399 26.09 -0.03 -8.76
N GLU A 400 26.72 -0.34 -7.62
CA GLU A 400 28.09 -0.88 -7.54
C GLU A 400 28.17 -2.29 -8.12
N GLN A 401 27.20 -3.16 -7.82
CA GLN A 401 27.14 -4.50 -8.43
C GLN A 401 26.96 -4.46 -9.95
N LYS A 402 26.14 -3.55 -10.48
CA LYS A 402 26.01 -3.35 -11.93
C LYS A 402 27.27 -2.75 -12.60
N ARG A 403 28.10 -2.01 -11.86
CA ARG A 403 29.40 -1.51 -12.36
C ARG A 403 30.49 -2.57 -12.32
N ALA A 404 30.44 -3.50 -11.36
CA ALA A 404 31.40 -4.60 -11.26
C ALA A 404 31.15 -5.73 -12.28
N LEU A 405 29.96 -5.75 -12.92
CA LEU A 405 29.57 -6.71 -13.95
C LEU A 405 29.73 -6.18 -15.39
N LYS A 406 30.20 -4.95 -15.55
CA LYS A 406 30.60 -4.34 -16.84
C LYS A 406 32.11 -4.20 -16.92
#